data_da8e746f9efbca3579e7e16114c61c6f
#
_entry.id   da8e746f9efbca3579e7e16114c61c6f
#
_cell.length_a   1.000
_cell.length_b   1.000
_cell.length_c   1.000
_cell.angle_alpha   90.00
_cell.angle_beta   90.00
_cell.angle_gamma   90.00
#
_symmetry.space_group_name_H-M   'P 1'
#
loop_
_entity.id
_entity.type
_entity.pdbx_description
1 polymer ?
#
loop_
_entity_poly.entity_id
_entity_poly.type
_entity_poly.pdbx_seq_one_letter_code
_entity_poly.pdbx_strand_id
1 'polypeptide(L)'
;AEKYSNEGADELVFLDITASEENREIIKSLVSKVAKVINIPFTVGGGVKTLQHARDILLSGADKVAINTGAVKNPQIITELMELFGRQCIVVAVDVKRNYNVAGQKNVFTDSDKKFWFEVFIYGGKKETGIDAIEWIKKMESLGAGEILLTSIDMDGTKNGYDIDLTREIVNSISIPVIASGGCGKPEDMIDVFKK
;
A
#
# COMPACT_ATOMS: atom_id res chain seq x y z
N ALA A 1 2.86 6.19 -18.17
CA ALA A 1 4.07 5.59 -17.59
C ALA A 1 5.31 6.31 -18.13
N GLU A 2 5.61 6.20 -19.43
CA GLU A 2 6.80 6.78 -20.07
C GLU A 2 6.98 8.28 -19.75
N LYS A 3 5.91 9.07 -19.81
CA LYS A 3 5.95 10.50 -19.46
C LYS A 3 6.49 10.73 -18.04
N TYR A 4 5.99 10.01 -17.04
CA TYR A 4 6.42 10.17 -15.65
C TYR A 4 7.87 9.73 -15.45
N SER A 5 8.30 8.64 -16.08
CA SER A 5 9.70 8.20 -16.08
C SER A 5 10.63 9.26 -16.65
N ASN A 6 10.27 9.87 -17.78
CA ASN A 6 11.05 10.91 -18.44
C ASN A 6 11.06 12.26 -17.68
N GLU A 7 10.03 12.54 -16.89
CA GLU A 7 9.91 13.74 -16.05
C GLU A 7 10.57 13.58 -14.68
N GLY A 8 11.26 12.44 -14.41
CA GLY A 8 12.07 12.24 -13.22
C GLY A 8 11.33 11.64 -12.02
N ALA A 9 10.25 10.88 -12.24
CA ALA A 9 9.69 10.07 -11.18
C ALA A 9 10.69 8.99 -10.75
N ASP A 10 10.83 8.77 -9.44
CA ASP A 10 11.74 7.78 -8.88
C ASP A 10 11.20 6.35 -8.98
N GLU A 11 9.90 6.17 -8.80
CA GLU A 11 9.20 4.89 -8.92
C GLU A 11 7.79 5.08 -9.51
N LEU A 12 7.24 4.02 -10.11
CA LEU A 12 5.86 3.98 -10.61
C LEU A 12 5.06 2.90 -9.89
N VAL A 13 3.90 3.28 -9.35
CA VAL A 13 2.94 2.34 -8.78
C VAL A 13 1.68 2.29 -9.65
N PHE A 14 1.31 1.09 -10.09
CA PHE A 14 0.07 0.83 -10.83
C PHE A 14 -0.85 -0.05 -9.99
N LEU A 15 -2.04 0.47 -9.66
CA LEU A 15 -3.04 -0.26 -8.89
C LEU A 15 -4.29 -0.50 -9.74
N ASP A 16 -4.59 -1.76 -10.03
CA ASP A 16 -5.88 -2.12 -10.63
C ASP A 16 -6.94 -2.26 -9.54
N ILE A 17 -7.78 -1.24 -9.40
CA ILE A 17 -8.90 -1.21 -8.44
C ILE A 17 -10.11 -2.03 -8.91
N THR A 18 -10.11 -2.48 -10.17
CA THR A 18 -11.21 -3.24 -10.78
C THR A 18 -10.87 -4.72 -10.99
N ALA A 19 -9.73 -5.17 -10.46
CA ALA A 19 -9.19 -6.50 -10.72
C ALA A 19 -10.18 -7.62 -10.43
N SER A 20 -10.73 -8.21 -11.50
CA SER A 20 -11.49 -9.45 -11.51
C SER A 20 -10.65 -10.60 -12.08
N GLU A 21 -11.10 -11.82 -11.91
CA GLU A 21 -10.41 -12.98 -12.49
C GLU A 21 -10.34 -12.95 -14.02
N GLU A 22 -11.35 -12.35 -14.65
CA GLU A 22 -11.45 -12.24 -16.11
C GLU A 22 -10.45 -11.24 -16.71
N ASN A 23 -9.95 -10.29 -15.92
CA ASN A 23 -9.07 -9.22 -16.40
C ASN A 23 -7.55 -9.53 -16.29
N ARG A 24 -7.14 -10.72 -15.83
CA ARG A 24 -5.74 -11.04 -15.55
C ARG A 24 -4.81 -11.00 -16.75
N GLU A 25 -5.24 -11.56 -17.87
CA GLU A 25 -4.43 -11.56 -19.11
C GLU A 25 -4.24 -10.11 -19.63
N ILE A 26 -5.25 -9.26 -19.45
CA ILE A 26 -5.18 -7.84 -19.79
C ILE A 26 -4.12 -7.16 -18.92
N ILE A 27 -4.10 -7.45 -17.62
CA ILE A 27 -3.11 -6.89 -16.67
C ILE A 27 -1.69 -7.32 -17.04
N LYS A 28 -1.44 -8.61 -17.31
CA LYS A 28 -0.12 -9.11 -17.73
C LYS A 28 0.37 -8.40 -19.00
N SER A 29 -0.50 -8.27 -20.00
CA SER A 29 -0.19 -7.55 -21.23
C SER A 29 0.14 -6.08 -20.98
N LEU A 30 -0.62 -5.43 -20.11
CA LEU A 30 -0.40 -4.03 -19.73
C LEU A 30 0.93 -3.86 -18.98
N VAL A 31 1.19 -4.70 -17.97
CA VAL A 31 2.45 -4.71 -17.20
C VAL A 31 3.65 -4.85 -18.14
N SER A 32 3.61 -5.84 -19.06
CA SER A 32 4.68 -6.04 -20.03
C SER A 32 4.88 -4.87 -20.99
N LYS A 33 3.82 -4.15 -21.37
CA LYS A 33 3.92 -2.94 -22.19
C LYS A 33 4.52 -1.77 -21.42
N VAL A 34 4.13 -1.58 -20.16
CA VAL A 34 4.66 -0.52 -19.30
C VAL A 34 6.13 -0.76 -19.00
N ALA A 35 6.50 -1.96 -18.59
CA ALA A 35 7.89 -2.33 -18.27
C ALA A 35 8.88 -2.09 -19.42
N LYS A 36 8.42 -2.13 -20.68
CA LYS A 36 9.26 -1.88 -21.87
C LYS A 36 9.56 -0.40 -22.12
N VAL A 37 8.82 0.52 -21.53
CA VAL A 37 8.87 1.96 -21.84
C VAL A 37 9.31 2.81 -20.65
N ILE A 38 9.62 2.20 -19.51
CA ILE A 38 10.10 2.89 -18.30
C ILE A 38 11.44 2.31 -17.86
N ASN A 39 12.26 3.14 -17.18
CA ASN A 39 13.56 2.77 -16.64
C ASN A 39 13.65 3.00 -15.13
N ILE A 40 12.50 3.07 -14.46
CA ILE A 40 12.36 3.25 -13.01
C ILE A 40 11.66 2.05 -12.39
N PRO A 41 11.85 1.77 -11.10
CA PRO A 41 11.17 0.66 -10.41
C PRO A 41 9.66 0.72 -10.60
N PHE A 42 9.06 -0.43 -10.83
CA PHE A 42 7.66 -0.57 -11.18
C PHE A 42 6.93 -1.54 -10.24
N THR A 43 6.04 -0.99 -9.42
CA THR A 43 5.17 -1.76 -8.52
C THR A 43 3.79 -1.95 -9.13
N VAL A 44 3.29 -3.19 -9.12
CA VAL A 44 1.96 -3.52 -9.63
C VAL A 44 1.12 -4.15 -8.52
N GLY A 45 -0.08 -3.64 -8.31
CA GLY A 45 -1.05 -4.15 -7.35
C GLY A 45 -2.46 -4.24 -7.92
N GLY A 46 -3.34 -4.81 -7.11
CA GLY A 46 -4.73 -5.04 -7.49
C GLY A 46 -5.02 -6.53 -7.74
N GLY A 47 -5.99 -7.07 -7.01
CA GLY A 47 -6.46 -8.46 -7.20
C GLY A 47 -5.47 -9.58 -6.90
N VAL A 48 -4.30 -9.31 -6.32
CA VAL A 48 -3.31 -10.33 -5.95
C VAL A 48 -3.82 -11.13 -4.76
N LYS A 49 -4.09 -12.43 -4.96
CA LYS A 49 -4.67 -13.33 -3.96
C LYS A 49 -3.84 -14.60 -3.73
N THR A 50 -2.96 -14.94 -4.66
CA THR A 50 -2.18 -16.20 -4.64
C THR A 50 -0.74 -15.94 -5.05
N LEU A 51 0.16 -16.87 -4.72
CA LEU A 51 1.55 -16.88 -5.18
C LEU A 51 1.65 -16.83 -6.71
N GLN A 52 0.77 -17.57 -7.40
CA GLN A 52 0.79 -17.60 -8.86
C GLN A 52 0.45 -16.24 -9.46
N HIS A 53 -0.49 -15.48 -8.86
CA HIS A 53 -0.80 -14.11 -9.32
C HIS A 53 0.40 -13.18 -9.17
N ALA A 54 1.06 -13.22 -8.02
CA ALA A 54 2.25 -12.40 -7.79
C ALA A 54 3.38 -12.78 -8.76
N ARG A 55 3.63 -14.09 -8.95
CA ARG A 55 4.61 -14.61 -9.90
C ARG A 55 4.34 -14.13 -11.32
N ASP A 56 3.10 -14.21 -11.77
CA ASP A 56 2.71 -13.80 -13.13
C ASP A 56 2.99 -12.30 -13.36
N ILE A 57 2.71 -11.46 -12.37
CA ILE A 57 2.98 -10.02 -12.42
C ILE A 57 4.48 -9.74 -12.50
N LEU A 58 5.28 -10.36 -11.63
CA LEU A 58 6.75 -10.18 -11.62
C LEU A 58 7.38 -10.68 -12.92
N LEU A 59 6.97 -11.85 -13.42
CA LEU A 59 7.44 -12.38 -14.71
C LEU A 59 6.99 -11.55 -15.92
N SER A 60 5.94 -10.74 -15.77
CA SER A 60 5.49 -9.81 -16.81
C SER A 60 6.32 -8.52 -16.86
N GLY A 61 7.24 -8.31 -15.92
CA GLY A 61 8.20 -7.20 -15.91
C GLY A 61 7.99 -6.18 -14.79
N ALA A 62 7.12 -6.45 -13.81
CA ALA A 62 7.07 -5.64 -12.59
C ALA A 62 8.28 -5.98 -11.68
N ASP A 63 8.83 -4.96 -11.00
CA ASP A 63 9.89 -5.14 -10.01
C ASP A 63 9.32 -5.53 -8.65
N LYS A 64 8.14 -5.02 -8.33
CA LYS A 64 7.47 -5.25 -7.04
C LYS A 64 5.98 -5.57 -7.24
N VAL A 65 5.42 -6.30 -6.30
CA VAL A 65 3.99 -6.63 -6.24
C VAL A 65 3.36 -6.06 -4.99
N ALA A 66 2.23 -5.35 -5.12
CA ALA A 66 1.50 -4.78 -3.99
C ALA A 66 0.26 -5.63 -3.63
N ILE A 67 0.14 -5.98 -2.35
CA ILE A 67 -0.91 -6.87 -1.83
C ILE A 67 -1.63 -6.20 -0.66
N ASN A 68 -2.97 -6.12 -0.72
CA ASN A 68 -3.82 -5.63 0.36
C ASN A 68 -4.77 -6.74 0.84
N THR A 69 -5.96 -6.87 0.27
CA THR A 69 -7.00 -7.83 0.68
C THR A 69 -6.50 -9.29 0.73
N GLY A 70 -5.59 -9.66 -0.17
CA GLY A 70 -4.96 -10.99 -0.17
C GLY A 70 -4.18 -11.26 1.10
N ALA A 71 -3.40 -10.30 1.57
CA ALA A 71 -2.62 -10.38 2.81
C ALA A 71 -3.53 -10.45 4.06
N VAL A 72 -4.60 -9.64 4.12
CA VAL A 72 -5.55 -9.69 5.24
C VAL A 72 -6.24 -11.04 5.35
N LYS A 73 -6.58 -11.66 4.21
CA LYS A 73 -7.23 -12.99 4.17
C LYS A 73 -6.27 -14.15 4.47
N ASN A 74 -5.04 -14.04 4.02
CA ASN A 74 -3.98 -15.01 4.24
C ASN A 74 -2.64 -14.29 4.47
N PRO A 75 -2.32 -13.90 5.71
CA PRO A 75 -1.07 -13.20 6.01
C PRO A 75 0.19 -13.99 5.65
N GLN A 76 0.11 -15.33 5.67
CA GLN A 76 1.24 -16.21 5.37
C GLN A 76 1.75 -16.06 3.93
N ILE A 77 0.92 -15.56 3.01
CA ILE A 77 1.33 -15.27 1.63
C ILE A 77 2.55 -14.33 1.56
N ILE A 78 2.71 -13.44 2.54
CA ILE A 78 3.85 -12.51 2.59
C ILE A 78 5.17 -13.28 2.81
N THR A 79 5.18 -14.24 3.75
CA THR A 79 6.34 -15.09 3.99
C THR A 79 6.66 -15.97 2.79
N GLU A 80 5.65 -16.60 2.20
CA GLU A 80 5.82 -17.45 1.04
C GLU A 80 6.38 -16.67 -0.17
N LEU A 81 5.93 -15.44 -0.39
CA LEU A 81 6.45 -14.58 -1.44
C LEU A 81 7.88 -14.10 -1.12
N MET A 82 8.16 -13.78 0.14
CA MET A 82 9.49 -13.36 0.58
C MET A 82 10.52 -14.47 0.37
N GLU A 83 10.15 -15.72 0.64
CA GLU A 83 11.02 -16.89 0.43
C GLU A 83 11.31 -17.14 -1.06
N LEU A 84 10.33 -16.86 -1.95
CA LEU A 84 10.46 -17.11 -3.38
C LEU A 84 11.15 -15.97 -4.16
N PHE A 85 10.87 -14.72 -3.81
CA PHE A 85 11.26 -13.55 -4.62
C PHE A 85 12.13 -12.55 -3.86
N GLY A 86 12.29 -12.72 -2.54
CA GLY A 86 12.96 -11.76 -1.67
C GLY A 86 12.03 -10.61 -1.24
N ARG A 87 12.29 -10.07 -0.05
CA ARG A 87 11.45 -9.01 0.54
C ARG A 87 11.35 -7.74 -0.30
N GLN A 88 12.41 -7.42 -1.07
CA GLN A 88 12.47 -6.24 -1.92
C GLN A 88 11.39 -6.20 -3.02
N CYS A 89 10.80 -7.35 -3.35
CA CYS A 89 9.72 -7.46 -4.34
C CYS A 89 8.32 -7.32 -3.72
N ILE A 90 8.21 -7.16 -2.39
CA ILE A 90 6.92 -7.27 -1.69
C ILE A 90 6.55 -5.94 -1.05
N VAL A 91 5.48 -5.35 -1.56
CA VAL A 91 4.82 -4.18 -0.99
C VAL A 91 3.50 -4.61 -0.36
N VAL A 92 3.28 -4.29 0.91
CA VAL A 92 1.96 -4.46 1.52
C VAL A 92 1.20 -3.15 1.44
N ALA A 93 0.12 -3.14 0.67
CA ALA A 93 -0.78 -1.99 0.59
C ALA A 93 -1.79 -2.06 1.74
N VAL A 94 -1.93 -0.96 2.47
CA VAL A 94 -2.79 -0.84 3.64
C VAL A 94 -3.65 0.39 3.53
N ASP A 95 -4.96 0.20 3.33
CA ASP A 95 -5.94 1.27 3.36
C ASP A 95 -6.40 1.47 4.80
N VAL A 96 -6.27 2.69 5.32
CA VAL A 96 -6.49 3.01 6.73
C VAL A 96 -7.52 4.12 6.87
N LYS A 97 -8.40 3.99 7.87
CA LYS A 97 -9.39 5.00 8.23
C LYS A 97 -9.45 5.19 9.74
N ARG A 98 -9.72 6.42 10.19
CA ARG A 98 -10.01 6.68 11.60
C ARG A 98 -11.35 6.07 11.99
N ASN A 99 -11.33 5.23 13.04
CA ASN A 99 -12.54 4.69 13.66
C ASN A 99 -12.71 5.27 15.06
N TYR A 100 -13.85 5.87 15.31
CA TYR A 100 -14.16 6.56 16.58
C TYR A 100 -14.77 5.65 17.64
N ASN A 101 -15.04 4.39 17.33
CA ASN A 101 -15.42 3.38 18.33
C ASN A 101 -14.16 2.78 18.96
N VAL A 102 -13.69 3.35 20.06
CA VAL A 102 -12.43 2.99 20.72
C VAL A 102 -12.54 1.87 21.74
N ALA A 103 -13.73 1.28 21.93
CA ALA A 103 -13.93 0.23 22.93
C ALA A 103 -13.04 -0.98 22.66
N GLY A 104 -12.18 -1.33 23.64
CA GLY A 104 -11.27 -2.47 23.54
C GLY A 104 -10.00 -2.26 22.69
N GLN A 105 -9.82 -1.06 22.12
CA GLN A 105 -8.64 -0.74 21.31
C GLN A 105 -7.45 -0.34 22.19
N LYS A 106 -6.23 -0.76 21.76
CA LYS A 106 -4.98 -0.47 22.48
C LYS A 106 -4.32 0.82 21.99
N ASN A 107 -4.26 1.01 20.68
CA ASN A 107 -3.63 2.19 20.06
C ASN A 107 -4.71 3.26 19.83
N VAL A 108 -4.98 4.05 20.86
CA VAL A 108 -6.00 5.12 20.83
C VAL A 108 -5.33 6.47 20.78
N PHE A 109 -5.74 7.27 19.83
CA PHE A 109 -5.28 8.64 19.60
C PHE A 109 -6.37 9.64 19.95
N THR A 110 -5.99 10.91 20.09
CA THR A 110 -6.95 12.00 20.37
C THR A 110 -6.67 13.15 19.39
N ASP A 111 -7.72 13.56 18.68
CA ASP A 111 -7.71 14.77 17.89
C ASP A 111 -8.82 15.70 18.40
N SER A 112 -8.40 16.91 18.82
CA SER A 112 -9.27 17.89 19.48
C SER A 112 -9.97 17.29 20.69
N ASP A 113 -11.10 16.82 20.78
CA ASP A 113 -11.75 16.14 21.90
C ASP A 113 -12.24 14.74 21.56
N LYS A 114 -11.91 14.23 20.34
CA LYS A 114 -12.38 12.95 19.86
C LYS A 114 -11.30 11.90 19.92
N LYS A 115 -11.61 10.77 20.55
CA LYS A 115 -10.75 9.59 20.55
C LYS A 115 -11.03 8.74 19.32
N PHE A 116 -9.99 8.21 18.70
CA PHE A 116 -10.07 7.33 17.55
C PHE A 116 -8.89 6.35 17.57
N TRP A 117 -8.96 5.35 16.70
CA TRP A 117 -7.87 4.44 16.36
C TRP A 117 -7.80 4.29 14.84
N PHE A 118 -6.69 3.78 14.33
CA PHE A 118 -6.49 3.56 12.91
C PHE A 118 -6.89 2.13 12.53
N GLU A 119 -7.94 1.99 11.75
CA GLU A 119 -8.47 0.70 11.32
C GLU A 119 -8.08 0.37 9.88
N VAL A 120 -7.67 -0.89 9.64
CA VAL A 120 -7.40 -1.43 8.30
C VAL A 120 -8.70 -1.71 7.55
N PHE A 121 -8.75 -1.27 6.29
CA PHE A 121 -9.83 -1.54 5.36
C PHE A 121 -9.36 -2.41 4.20
N ILE A 122 -10.27 -3.15 3.59
CA ILE A 122 -10.03 -4.01 2.42
C ILE A 122 -11.00 -3.70 1.28
N TYR A 123 -10.74 -4.32 0.11
CA TYR A 123 -11.53 -4.12 -1.10
C TYR A 123 -11.55 -2.66 -1.57
N GLY A 124 -10.38 -2.00 -1.57
CA GLY A 124 -10.27 -0.59 -1.96
C GLY A 124 -11.01 0.33 -1.01
N GLY A 125 -10.84 0.15 0.29
CA GLY A 125 -11.42 1.00 1.32
C GLY A 125 -12.91 0.80 1.60
N LYS A 126 -13.52 -0.28 1.06
CA LYS A 126 -14.99 -0.48 1.14
C LYS A 126 -15.46 -1.31 2.32
N LYS A 127 -14.56 -2.07 2.96
CA LYS A 127 -14.94 -2.97 4.06
C LYS A 127 -13.98 -2.84 5.23
N GLU A 128 -14.51 -2.52 6.38
CA GLU A 128 -13.84 -2.55 7.68
C GLU A 128 -13.41 -3.97 8.08
N THR A 129 -12.34 -4.09 8.88
CA THR A 129 -11.78 -5.38 9.28
C THR A 129 -11.74 -5.59 10.79
N GLY A 130 -11.85 -4.53 11.59
CA GLY A 130 -11.59 -4.54 13.02
C GLY A 130 -10.10 -4.70 13.38
N ILE A 131 -9.19 -4.60 12.42
CA ILE A 131 -7.74 -4.78 12.59
C ILE A 131 -7.08 -3.43 12.83
N ASP A 132 -6.32 -3.31 13.92
CA ASP A 132 -5.49 -2.13 14.21
C ASP A 132 -4.35 -2.02 13.18
N ALA A 133 -4.23 -0.84 12.54
CA ALA A 133 -3.28 -0.63 11.46
C ALA A 133 -1.82 -0.74 11.92
N ILE A 134 -1.50 -0.27 13.14
CA ILE A 134 -0.13 -0.32 13.68
C ILE A 134 0.28 -1.77 13.94
N GLU A 135 -0.57 -2.54 14.61
CA GLU A 135 -0.30 -3.95 14.89
C GLU A 135 -0.24 -4.77 13.59
N TRP A 136 -1.10 -4.44 12.63
CA TRP A 136 -1.12 -5.09 11.32
C TRP A 136 0.19 -4.86 10.56
N ILE A 137 0.63 -3.62 10.46
CA ILE A 137 1.84 -3.25 9.70
C ILE A 137 3.09 -3.85 10.34
N LYS A 138 3.22 -3.84 11.68
CA LYS A 138 4.28 -4.56 12.40
C LYS A 138 4.29 -6.05 12.08
N LYS A 139 3.12 -6.68 12.03
CA LYS A 139 2.99 -8.08 11.64
C LYS A 139 3.44 -8.31 10.19
N MET A 140 3.08 -7.43 9.26
CA MET A 140 3.50 -7.55 7.86
C MET A 140 5.02 -7.44 7.71
N GLU A 141 5.65 -6.48 8.39
CA GLU A 141 7.11 -6.39 8.45
C GLU A 141 7.74 -7.68 8.98
N SER A 142 7.22 -8.23 10.08
CA SER A 142 7.72 -9.47 10.68
C SER A 142 7.58 -10.69 9.77
N LEU A 143 6.57 -10.71 8.89
CA LEU A 143 6.35 -11.75 7.90
C LEU A 143 7.20 -11.59 6.63
N GLY A 144 7.93 -10.47 6.49
CA GLY A 144 8.86 -10.28 5.39
C GLY A 144 8.44 -9.26 4.34
N ALA A 145 7.48 -8.39 4.62
CA ALA A 145 7.20 -7.23 3.77
C ALA A 145 8.47 -6.38 3.59
N GLY A 146 8.71 -5.90 2.39
CA GLY A 146 9.82 -5.01 2.06
C GLY A 146 9.46 -3.54 2.17
N GLU A 147 8.21 -3.18 1.87
CA GLU A 147 7.69 -1.82 1.90
C GLU A 147 6.20 -1.81 2.29
N ILE A 148 5.73 -0.69 2.81
CA ILE A 148 4.31 -0.42 3.09
C ILE A 148 3.83 0.70 2.16
N LEU A 149 2.77 0.45 1.39
CA LEU A 149 2.01 1.48 0.68
C LEU A 149 0.81 1.86 1.56
N LEU A 150 0.91 2.98 2.26
CA LEU A 150 -0.05 3.44 3.26
C LEU A 150 -1.02 4.45 2.67
N THR A 151 -2.27 4.09 2.50
CA THR A 151 -3.31 4.99 2.00
C THR A 151 -4.24 5.44 3.13
N SER A 152 -4.28 6.75 3.40
CA SER A 152 -5.32 7.33 4.26
C SER A 152 -6.60 7.52 3.47
N ILE A 153 -7.64 6.75 3.80
CA ILE A 153 -8.97 6.86 3.20
C ILE A 153 -9.59 8.23 3.51
N ASP A 154 -9.33 8.75 4.72
CA ASP A 154 -9.87 10.05 5.16
C ASP A 154 -9.31 11.22 4.34
N MET A 155 -8.09 11.09 3.81
CA MET A 155 -7.42 12.11 3.02
C MET A 155 -7.51 11.87 1.51
N ASP A 156 -7.74 10.63 1.07
CA ASP A 156 -7.73 10.29 -0.35
C ASP A 156 -8.78 11.09 -1.14
N GLY A 157 -8.34 11.65 -2.26
CA GLY A 157 -9.16 12.53 -3.13
C GLY A 157 -9.43 13.94 -2.60
N THR A 158 -9.07 14.27 -1.34
CA THR A 158 -9.37 15.59 -0.74
C THR A 158 -8.49 16.73 -1.25
N LYS A 159 -7.24 16.42 -1.68
CA LYS A 159 -6.20 17.40 -2.05
C LYS A 159 -5.80 18.36 -0.91
N ASN A 160 -5.98 17.98 0.35
CA ASN A 160 -5.69 18.77 1.54
C ASN A 160 -4.35 18.41 2.20
N GLY A 161 -3.49 17.66 1.53
CA GLY A 161 -2.22 17.13 2.05
C GLY A 161 -2.36 15.70 2.57
N TYR A 162 -1.21 15.10 2.87
CA TYR A 162 -1.15 13.72 3.41
C TYR A 162 -1.62 13.67 4.88
N ASP A 163 -1.99 12.48 5.33
CA ASP A 163 -2.27 12.20 6.74
C ASP A 163 -0.94 12.08 7.51
N ILE A 164 -0.44 13.23 7.98
CA ILE A 164 0.87 13.31 8.65
C ILE A 164 0.88 12.49 9.94
N ASP A 165 -0.19 12.54 10.73
CA ASP A 165 -0.25 11.84 12.00
C ASP A 165 -0.24 10.33 11.81
N LEU A 166 -1.07 9.81 10.90
CA LEU A 166 -1.06 8.39 10.52
C LEU A 166 0.33 7.98 10.01
N THR A 167 0.89 8.73 9.08
CA THR A 167 2.19 8.42 8.45
C THR A 167 3.30 8.37 9.50
N ARG A 168 3.34 9.37 10.40
CA ARG A 168 4.33 9.45 11.50
C ARG A 168 4.22 8.26 12.45
N GLU A 169 3.01 7.90 12.89
CA GLU A 169 2.80 6.77 13.79
C GLU A 169 3.27 5.45 13.16
N ILE A 170 2.99 5.25 11.89
CA ILE A 170 3.44 4.06 11.17
C ILE A 170 4.96 4.04 11.01
N VAL A 171 5.57 5.13 10.52
CA VAL A 171 7.04 5.22 10.34
C VAL A 171 7.79 4.99 11.64
N ASN A 172 7.28 5.51 12.76
CA ASN A 172 7.89 5.29 14.09
C ASN A 172 7.73 3.85 14.61
N SER A 173 6.83 3.06 14.02
CA SER A 173 6.50 1.71 14.51
C SER A 173 7.23 0.58 13.78
N ILE A 174 7.85 0.84 12.63
CA ILE A 174 8.52 -0.14 11.76
C ILE A 174 9.86 0.39 11.23
N SER A 175 10.65 -0.48 10.59
CA SER A 175 11.97 -0.14 10.04
C SER A 175 12.03 -0.17 8.49
N ILE A 176 10.99 -0.67 7.84
CA ILE A 176 10.91 -0.72 6.39
C ILE A 176 10.31 0.57 5.80
N PRO A 177 10.60 0.91 4.54
CA PRO A 177 10.07 2.10 3.89
C PRO A 177 8.55 2.18 3.88
N VAL A 178 8.03 3.41 4.03
CA VAL A 178 6.60 3.72 3.94
C VAL A 178 6.36 4.69 2.81
N ILE A 179 5.48 4.33 1.89
CA ILE A 179 5.01 5.16 0.78
C ILE A 179 3.69 5.79 1.21
N ALA A 180 3.68 7.09 1.47
CA ALA A 180 2.45 7.81 1.82
C ALA A 180 1.55 7.98 0.61
N SER A 181 0.27 7.68 0.77
CA SER A 181 -0.76 7.75 -0.28
C SER A 181 -2.05 8.38 0.24
N GLY A 182 -2.71 9.15 -0.63
CA GLY A 182 -3.95 9.85 -0.33
C GLY A 182 -3.73 11.29 0.17
N GLY A 183 -4.42 12.24 -0.47
CA GLY A 183 -4.50 13.62 -0.02
C GLY A 183 -3.58 14.62 -0.70
N CYS A 184 -2.52 14.21 -1.40
CA CYS A 184 -1.62 15.13 -2.08
C CYS A 184 -2.37 16.00 -3.11
N GLY A 185 -2.27 17.31 -2.98
CA GLY A 185 -2.88 18.27 -3.89
C GLY A 185 -1.87 19.18 -4.60
N LYS A 186 -0.67 19.34 -4.02
CA LYS A 186 0.38 20.23 -4.52
C LYS A 186 1.77 19.75 -4.07
N PRO A 187 2.85 20.19 -4.73
CA PRO A 187 4.21 19.75 -4.39
C PRO A 187 4.63 20.02 -2.95
N GLU A 188 4.14 21.11 -2.33
CA GLU A 188 4.43 21.44 -0.94
C GLU A 188 3.98 20.37 0.05
N ASP A 189 2.88 19.65 -0.28
CA ASP A 189 2.37 18.55 0.54
C ASP A 189 3.39 17.41 0.63
N MET A 190 4.15 17.15 -0.46
CA MET A 190 5.24 16.18 -0.46
C MET A 190 6.38 16.61 0.46
N ILE A 191 6.73 17.90 0.43
CA ILE A 191 7.77 18.46 1.33
C ILE A 191 7.35 18.31 2.79
N ASP A 192 6.07 18.53 3.08
CA ASP A 192 5.54 18.44 4.43
C ASP A 192 5.59 17.02 5.00
N VAL A 193 5.23 16.00 4.20
CA VAL A 193 5.27 14.61 4.66
C VAL A 193 6.70 14.10 4.91
N PHE A 194 7.71 14.63 4.20
CA PHE A 194 9.11 14.27 4.44
C PHE A 194 9.75 14.99 5.64
N LYS A 195 9.21 16.15 6.04
CA LYS A 195 9.77 16.95 7.13
C LYS A 195 9.14 16.67 8.50
N LYS A 196 7.96 16.11 8.51
CA LYS A 196 7.15 15.89 9.72
C LYS A 196 7.03 14.43 10.10
#